data_5979caa2f47128abe2a487241d383eef
#
_entry.id   5979caa2f47128abe2a487241d383eef
#
_cell.length_a   1.000
_cell.length_b   1.000
_cell.length_c   1.000
_cell.angle_alpha   90.00
_cell.angle_beta   90.00
_cell.angle_gamma   90.00
#
_symmetry.space_group_name_H-M   'P 1'
#
loop_
_entity.id
_entity.type
_entity.pdbx_description
1 polymer ?
#
loop_
_entity_poly.entity_id
_entity_poly.type
_entity_poly.pdbx_seq_one_letter_code
_entity_poly.pdbx_strand_id
1 'polypeptide(L)'
;MQHGLLKPSFVQRIDFIDEQIAELEAEVEKQNAPMEEAVSLLAEIPGFDRTTAWSVIAEIGVDMSQFPSADDLASWAGVCPGNNESAGKRLSGKTRKGSRWLRQKLCQSAWCASRCKNSYFTAYFQRIAAHRGKKRAIVAVSHSLLVVCYYMLQRKCHFQDLGVNYFDQLNHEKLTRYFVKRLTRLGHKVTLQPCPAAA
;
A
#
# COMPACT_ATOMS: atom_id res chain seq x y z
N MET A 1 4.17 35.70 -33.22
CA MET A 1 5.31 34.84 -33.64
C MET A 1 6.24 34.40 -32.48
N GLN A 2 5.84 34.48 -31.22
CA GLN A 2 6.72 34.11 -30.07
C GLN A 2 6.56 32.67 -29.53
N HIS A 3 5.51 31.95 -29.90
CA HIS A 3 5.25 30.59 -29.39
C HIS A 3 6.11 29.47 -30.00
N GLY A 4 6.80 29.74 -31.13
CA GLY A 4 7.61 28.74 -31.81
C GLY A 4 9.01 28.53 -31.21
N LEU A 5 9.57 29.53 -30.55
CA LEU A 5 10.93 29.49 -29.98
C LEU A 5 10.99 28.90 -28.55
N LEU A 6 9.88 28.94 -27.82
CA LEU A 6 9.84 28.45 -26.45
C LEU A 6 9.75 26.89 -26.36
N LYS A 7 9.12 26.25 -27.35
CA LYS A 7 8.97 24.79 -27.38
C LYS A 7 10.30 24.02 -27.43
N PRO A 8 11.28 24.37 -28.30
CA PRO A 8 12.57 23.68 -28.32
C PRO A 8 13.34 23.81 -27.00
N SER A 9 13.32 25.01 -26.40
CA SER A 9 14.00 25.25 -25.12
C SER A 9 13.42 24.46 -23.95
N PHE A 10 12.10 24.28 -23.90
CA PHE A 10 11.47 23.46 -22.88
C PHE A 10 11.75 21.98 -23.09
N VAL A 11 11.73 21.49 -24.33
CA VAL A 11 12.05 20.10 -24.65
C VAL A 11 13.50 19.79 -24.27
N GLN A 12 14.45 20.65 -24.70
CA GLN A 12 15.86 20.50 -24.32
C GLN A 12 16.08 20.47 -22.80
N ARG A 13 15.29 21.24 -22.04
CA ARG A 13 15.38 21.25 -20.58
C ARG A 13 14.79 19.97 -19.97
N ILE A 14 13.76 19.40 -20.57
CA ILE A 14 13.21 18.10 -20.18
C ILE A 14 14.24 17.01 -20.43
N ASP A 15 14.79 16.96 -21.66
CA ASP A 15 15.80 15.98 -22.05
C ASP A 15 17.02 16.04 -21.12
N PHE A 16 17.50 17.25 -20.80
CA PHE A 16 18.61 17.44 -19.85
C PHE A 16 18.27 16.91 -18.44
N ILE A 17 17.04 17.16 -17.95
CA ILE A 17 16.61 16.64 -16.64
C ILE A 17 16.50 15.10 -16.67
N ASP A 18 16.00 14.54 -17.76
CA ASP A 18 15.89 13.10 -17.94
C ASP A 18 17.27 12.42 -17.95
N GLU A 19 18.27 13.03 -18.62
CA GLU A 19 19.66 12.58 -18.56
C GLU A 19 20.22 12.61 -17.13
N GLN A 20 19.98 13.70 -16.38
CA GLN A 20 20.42 13.80 -14.99
C GLN A 20 19.73 12.78 -14.08
N ILE A 21 18.46 12.49 -14.32
CA ILE A 21 17.73 11.44 -13.59
C ILE A 21 18.37 10.09 -13.89
N ALA A 22 18.64 9.76 -15.16
CA ALA A 22 19.26 8.51 -15.55
C ALA A 22 20.66 8.32 -14.93
N GLU A 23 21.49 9.37 -14.88
CA GLU A 23 22.79 9.35 -14.21
C GLU A 23 22.67 9.05 -12.71
N LEU A 24 21.73 9.71 -12.03
CA LEU A 24 21.46 9.50 -10.61
C LEU A 24 20.91 8.10 -10.33
N GLU A 25 20.02 7.60 -11.18
CA GLU A 25 19.49 6.24 -11.05
C GLU A 25 20.59 5.20 -11.20
N ALA A 26 21.52 5.36 -12.15
CA ALA A 26 22.66 4.47 -12.33
C ALA A 26 23.60 4.47 -11.11
N GLU A 27 23.83 5.63 -10.49
CA GLU A 27 24.64 5.71 -9.26
C GLU A 27 23.92 5.05 -8.07
N VAL A 28 22.62 5.24 -7.93
CA VAL A 28 21.79 4.57 -6.91
C VAL A 28 21.81 3.06 -7.10
N GLU A 29 21.69 2.56 -8.35
CA GLU A 29 21.80 1.12 -8.65
C GLU A 29 23.13 0.55 -8.18
N LYS A 30 24.23 1.24 -8.49
CA LYS A 30 25.55 0.82 -8.09
C LYS A 30 25.71 0.76 -6.57
N GLN A 31 25.20 1.75 -5.85
CA GLN A 31 25.24 1.79 -4.39
C GLN A 31 24.35 0.73 -3.75
N ASN A 32 23.23 0.41 -4.37
CA ASN A 32 22.26 -0.59 -3.89
C ASN A 32 22.57 -2.03 -4.37
N ALA A 33 23.63 -2.24 -5.16
CA ALA A 33 24.00 -3.59 -5.63
C ALA A 33 24.04 -4.65 -4.51
N PRO A 34 24.53 -4.36 -3.28
CA PRO A 34 24.51 -5.32 -2.18
C PRO A 34 23.08 -5.65 -1.68
N MET A 35 22.10 -4.80 -1.98
CA MET A 35 20.71 -4.91 -1.52
C MET A 35 19.74 -5.28 -2.65
N GLU A 36 20.27 -5.67 -3.81
CA GLU A 36 19.48 -5.90 -5.03
C GLU A 36 18.41 -7.00 -4.84
N GLU A 37 18.73 -8.04 -4.08
CA GLU A 37 17.75 -9.09 -3.73
C GLU A 37 16.56 -8.49 -2.97
N ALA A 38 16.81 -7.64 -1.98
CA ALA A 38 15.78 -6.99 -1.20
C ALA A 38 14.94 -6.00 -2.04
N VAL A 39 15.59 -5.26 -2.94
CA VAL A 39 14.92 -4.33 -3.87
C VAL A 39 13.98 -5.11 -4.79
N SER A 40 14.46 -6.21 -5.37
CA SER A 40 13.69 -7.05 -6.28
C SER A 40 12.47 -7.66 -5.58
N LEU A 41 12.64 -8.14 -4.33
CA LEU A 41 11.53 -8.63 -3.52
C LEU A 41 10.47 -7.55 -3.28
N LEU A 42 10.87 -6.36 -2.85
CA LEU A 42 9.90 -5.30 -2.57
C LEU A 42 9.21 -4.77 -3.84
N ALA A 43 9.86 -4.82 -4.99
CA ALA A 43 9.27 -4.41 -6.26
C ALA A 43 8.12 -5.32 -6.74
N GLU A 44 7.96 -6.52 -6.16
CA GLU A 44 6.82 -7.40 -6.43
C GLU A 44 5.50 -6.90 -5.81
N ILE A 45 5.59 -6.01 -4.83
CA ILE A 45 4.42 -5.49 -4.11
C ILE A 45 3.61 -4.59 -5.05
N PRO A 46 2.30 -4.79 -5.21
CA PRO A 46 1.46 -3.91 -6.02
C PRO A 46 1.61 -2.44 -5.64
N GLY A 47 1.96 -1.61 -6.62
CA GLY A 47 2.18 -0.19 -6.42
C GLY A 47 3.59 0.20 -5.97
N PHE A 48 4.52 -0.75 -5.92
CA PHE A 48 5.95 -0.50 -5.77
C PHE A 48 6.64 -0.60 -7.13
N ASP A 49 7.51 0.32 -7.40
CA ASP A 49 8.53 0.25 -8.45
C ASP A 49 9.91 0.15 -7.79
N ARG A 50 10.97 -0.02 -8.58
CA ARG A 50 12.35 -0.10 -8.07
C ARG A 50 12.73 1.14 -7.26
N THR A 51 12.35 2.32 -7.74
CA THR A 51 12.63 3.60 -7.07
C THR A 51 11.94 3.68 -5.71
N THR A 52 10.72 3.17 -5.60
CA THR A 52 10.00 3.08 -4.32
C THR A 52 10.67 2.06 -3.40
N ALA A 53 11.08 0.88 -3.91
CA ALA A 53 11.78 -0.14 -3.13
C ALA A 53 13.09 0.42 -2.57
N TRP A 54 13.90 1.10 -3.39
CA TRP A 54 15.11 1.81 -2.93
C TRP A 54 14.81 2.83 -1.84
N SER A 55 13.77 3.66 -2.05
CA SER A 55 13.39 4.68 -1.07
C SER A 55 12.97 4.07 0.27
N VAL A 56 12.28 2.94 0.24
CA VAL A 56 11.88 2.21 1.46
C VAL A 56 13.10 1.61 2.15
N ILE A 57 13.98 0.92 1.41
CA ILE A 57 15.20 0.31 1.95
C ILE A 57 16.16 1.38 2.51
N ALA A 58 16.28 2.53 1.86
CA ALA A 58 17.09 3.64 2.36
C ALA A 58 16.61 4.17 3.72
N GLU A 59 15.31 4.09 3.98
CA GLU A 59 14.72 4.58 5.23
C GLU A 59 14.70 3.53 6.35
N ILE A 60 14.44 2.26 6.03
CA ILE A 60 14.25 1.20 7.05
C ILE A 60 15.39 0.18 7.09
N GLY A 61 16.31 0.19 6.11
CA GLY A 61 17.33 -0.84 5.94
C GLY A 61 16.77 -2.17 5.47
N VAL A 62 17.64 -3.16 5.37
CA VAL A 62 17.29 -4.55 5.04
C VAL A 62 17.23 -5.44 6.27
N ASP A 63 17.85 -5.04 7.36
CA ASP A 63 17.89 -5.78 8.62
C ASP A 63 16.69 -5.39 9.50
N MET A 64 15.71 -6.28 9.58
CA MET A 64 14.51 -6.08 10.38
C MET A 64 14.73 -6.37 11.87
N SER A 65 15.90 -6.84 12.30
CA SER A 65 16.18 -7.08 13.73
C SER A 65 16.19 -5.80 14.56
N GLN A 66 16.39 -4.64 13.92
CA GLN A 66 16.33 -3.33 14.55
C GLN A 66 14.90 -2.91 14.98
N PHE A 67 13.87 -3.58 14.47
CA PHE A 67 12.50 -3.36 14.86
C PHE A 67 11.94 -4.63 15.53
N PRO A 68 11.52 -4.55 16.81
CA PRO A 68 11.00 -5.72 17.53
C PRO A 68 9.77 -6.36 16.85
N SER A 69 8.94 -5.53 16.18
CA SER A 69 7.77 -6.00 15.45
C SER A 69 7.42 -5.10 14.24
N ALA A 70 6.57 -5.62 13.35
CA ALA A 70 6.03 -4.82 12.26
C ALA A 70 5.21 -3.62 12.75
N ASP A 71 4.58 -3.72 13.91
CA ASP A 71 3.80 -2.65 14.52
C ASP A 71 4.72 -1.51 15.04
N ASP A 72 5.90 -1.85 15.57
CA ASP A 72 6.92 -0.89 15.97
C ASP A 72 7.46 -0.11 14.77
N LEU A 73 7.76 -0.81 13.67
CA LEU A 73 8.14 -0.17 12.41
C LEU A 73 7.03 0.77 11.89
N ALA A 74 5.78 0.31 11.90
CA ALA A 74 4.64 1.11 11.44
C ALA A 74 4.37 2.33 12.35
N SER A 75 4.63 2.20 13.64
CA SER A 75 4.55 3.29 14.60
C SER A 75 5.67 4.31 14.39
N TRP A 76 6.90 3.85 14.15
CA TRP A 76 8.05 4.69 13.82
C TRP A 76 7.83 5.47 12.51
N ALA A 77 7.32 4.80 11.48
CA ALA A 77 6.97 5.43 10.20
C ALA A 77 5.80 6.42 10.29
N GLY A 78 5.06 6.43 11.39
CA GLY A 78 3.90 7.31 11.60
C GLY A 78 2.68 6.96 10.75
N VAL A 79 2.52 5.70 10.35
CA VAL A 79 1.36 5.19 9.60
C VAL A 79 0.33 4.50 10.49
N CYS A 80 0.62 4.33 11.78
CA CYS A 80 -0.32 3.86 12.78
C CYS A 80 -1.24 4.98 13.29
N PRO A 81 -2.49 4.70 13.65
CA PRO A 81 -3.33 5.63 14.37
C PRO A 81 -2.73 5.91 15.75
N GLY A 82 -2.69 7.18 16.14
CA GLY A 82 -2.28 7.57 17.48
C GLY A 82 -3.26 7.03 18.53
N ASN A 83 -2.71 6.60 19.67
CA ASN A 83 -3.50 6.22 20.83
C ASN A 83 -3.70 7.44 21.72
N ASN A 84 -4.68 8.27 21.37
CA ASN A 84 -5.09 9.41 22.19
C ASN A 84 -6.45 9.08 22.83
N GLU A 85 -6.37 8.44 23.99
CA GLU A 85 -7.52 7.98 24.74
C GLU A 85 -7.40 8.47 26.20
N SER A 86 -8.49 8.94 26.77
CA SER A 86 -8.59 9.36 28.16
C SER A 86 -9.93 8.93 28.73
N ALA A 87 -9.91 8.31 29.92
CA ALA A 87 -11.10 7.82 30.62
C ALA A 87 -12.02 6.95 29.73
N GLY A 88 -11.44 6.05 28.91
CA GLY A 88 -12.18 5.16 28.00
C GLY A 88 -12.78 5.87 26.76
N LYS A 89 -12.52 7.17 26.58
CA LYS A 89 -12.99 7.92 25.41
C LYS A 89 -11.82 8.18 24.45
N ARG A 90 -11.98 7.72 23.21
CA ARG A 90 -11.00 7.98 22.14
C ARG A 90 -11.16 9.42 21.65
N LEU A 91 -10.18 10.27 21.94
CA LEU A 91 -10.17 11.69 21.58
C LEU A 91 -9.76 11.92 20.13
N SER A 92 -8.77 11.17 19.65
CA SER A 92 -8.27 11.33 18.28
C SER A 92 -7.65 10.03 17.76
N GLY A 93 -7.91 9.74 16.48
CA GLY A 93 -7.20 8.66 15.72
C GLY A 93 -6.19 9.24 14.73
N LYS A 94 -5.71 10.48 14.94
CA LYS A 94 -4.70 11.10 14.09
C LYS A 94 -3.38 10.33 14.23
N THR A 95 -2.73 10.04 13.10
CA THR A 95 -1.40 9.40 13.09
C THR A 95 -0.35 10.27 13.77
N ARG A 96 0.64 9.63 14.41
CA ARG A 96 1.80 10.32 14.97
C ARG A 96 2.70 10.89 13.87
N LYS A 97 3.63 11.75 14.25
CA LYS A 97 4.71 12.18 13.38
C LYS A 97 5.69 11.00 13.23
N GLY A 98 6.15 10.75 12.02
CA GLY A 98 7.14 9.73 11.68
C GLY A 98 7.99 10.22 10.51
N SER A 99 8.75 9.33 9.84
CA SER A 99 9.49 9.70 8.64
C SER A 99 8.56 10.28 7.58
N ARG A 100 8.81 11.54 7.22
CA ARG A 100 8.03 12.25 6.19
C ARG A 100 8.21 11.60 4.82
N TRP A 101 9.43 11.20 4.52
CA TRP A 101 9.79 10.65 3.22
C TRP A 101 9.18 9.27 3.01
N LEU A 102 9.38 8.38 3.97
CA LEU A 102 8.79 7.04 3.94
C LEU A 102 7.26 7.11 3.85
N ARG A 103 6.64 7.94 4.69
CA ARG A 103 5.19 8.10 4.67
C ARG A 103 4.65 8.62 3.34
N GLN A 104 5.36 9.57 2.70
CA GLN A 104 4.96 10.10 1.39
C GLN A 104 5.01 8.99 0.34
N LYS A 105 6.11 8.23 0.27
CA LYS A 105 6.28 7.12 -0.66
C LYS A 105 5.23 6.04 -0.45
N LEU A 106 5.01 5.61 0.79
CA LEU A 106 3.97 4.62 1.11
C LEU A 106 2.56 5.09 0.74
N CYS A 107 2.23 6.38 0.91
CA CYS A 107 0.94 6.91 0.49
C CYS A 107 0.79 6.91 -1.04
N GLN A 108 1.83 7.24 -1.78
CA GLN A 108 1.83 7.16 -3.25
C GLN A 108 1.64 5.72 -3.72
N SER A 109 2.40 4.79 -3.17
CA SER A 109 2.28 3.35 -3.46
C SER A 109 0.89 2.81 -3.10
N ALA A 110 0.33 3.24 -1.96
CA ALA A 110 -1.03 2.87 -1.56
C ALA A 110 -2.10 3.35 -2.55
N TRP A 111 -1.93 4.54 -3.14
CA TRP A 111 -2.81 5.00 -4.22
C TRP A 111 -2.69 4.13 -5.47
N CYS A 112 -1.49 3.72 -5.85
CA CYS A 112 -1.27 2.80 -6.97
C CYS A 112 -1.86 1.43 -6.67
N ALA A 113 -1.53 0.83 -5.52
CA ALA A 113 -2.03 -0.47 -5.08
C ALA A 113 -3.57 -0.53 -4.99
N SER A 114 -4.20 0.57 -4.54
CA SER A 114 -5.67 0.65 -4.46
C SER A 114 -6.39 0.62 -5.81
N ARG A 115 -5.68 0.75 -6.92
CA ARG A 115 -6.19 0.71 -8.31
C ARG A 115 -5.80 -0.56 -9.05
N CYS A 116 -4.99 -1.44 -8.47
CA CYS A 116 -4.62 -2.72 -9.05
C CYS A 116 -5.84 -3.62 -9.11
N LYS A 117 -6.17 -4.15 -10.31
CA LYS A 117 -7.31 -5.03 -10.48
C LYS A 117 -7.10 -6.34 -9.72
N ASN A 118 -8.17 -6.85 -9.13
CA ASN A 118 -8.21 -8.15 -8.43
C ASN A 118 -7.21 -8.31 -7.28
N SER A 119 -6.70 -7.21 -6.70
CA SER A 119 -5.76 -7.23 -5.60
C SER A 119 -6.46 -7.11 -4.23
N TYR A 120 -5.86 -7.75 -3.22
CA TYR A 120 -6.21 -7.57 -1.81
C TYR A 120 -6.25 -6.09 -1.40
N PHE A 121 -5.27 -5.28 -1.83
CA PHE A 121 -5.18 -3.87 -1.44
C PHE A 121 -6.33 -3.04 -1.99
N THR A 122 -6.83 -3.37 -3.19
CA THR A 122 -8.03 -2.72 -3.75
C THR A 122 -9.26 -3.02 -2.92
N ALA A 123 -9.49 -4.29 -2.57
CA ALA A 123 -10.61 -4.71 -1.71
C ALA A 123 -10.52 -4.06 -0.32
N TYR A 124 -9.32 -4.04 0.26
CA TYR A 124 -9.06 -3.41 1.57
C TYR A 124 -9.33 -1.92 1.54
N PHE A 125 -8.82 -1.22 0.51
CA PHE A 125 -9.10 0.21 0.32
C PHE A 125 -10.60 0.49 0.22
N GLN A 126 -11.32 -0.22 -0.65
CA GLN A 126 -12.75 -0.01 -0.87
C GLN A 126 -13.55 -0.22 0.41
N ARG A 127 -13.23 -1.29 1.16
CA ARG A 127 -13.89 -1.62 2.42
C ARG A 127 -13.75 -0.49 3.45
N ILE A 128 -12.54 0.06 3.62
CA ILE A 128 -12.32 1.15 4.58
C ILE A 128 -12.88 2.47 4.04
N ALA A 129 -12.71 2.76 2.76
CA ALA A 129 -13.17 4.01 2.15
C ALA A 129 -14.69 4.20 2.26
N ALA A 130 -15.45 3.11 2.15
CA ALA A 130 -16.91 3.11 2.28
C ALA A 130 -17.39 3.61 3.66
N HIS A 131 -16.62 3.38 4.73
CA HIS A 131 -17.03 3.72 6.11
C HIS A 131 -16.22 4.84 6.74
N ARG A 132 -14.97 5.05 6.33
CA ARG A 132 -14.02 5.97 6.97
C ARG A 132 -13.48 7.06 6.04
N GLY A 133 -13.83 6.98 4.75
CA GLY A 133 -13.39 7.90 3.71
C GLY A 133 -12.00 7.58 3.15
N LYS A 134 -11.73 8.10 1.95
CA LYS A 134 -10.54 7.76 1.14
C LYS A 134 -9.20 8.08 1.84
N LYS A 135 -9.09 9.22 2.53
CA LYS A 135 -7.83 9.61 3.20
C LYS A 135 -7.41 8.61 4.28
N ARG A 136 -8.36 8.11 5.09
CA ARG A 136 -8.09 7.10 6.11
C ARG A 136 -7.81 5.74 5.49
N ALA A 137 -8.49 5.40 4.40
CA ALA A 137 -8.27 4.17 3.67
C ALA A 137 -6.84 4.10 3.11
N ILE A 138 -6.32 5.19 2.52
CA ILE A 138 -4.94 5.25 2.02
C ILE A 138 -3.94 5.03 3.15
N VAL A 139 -4.11 5.66 4.30
CA VAL A 139 -3.20 5.45 5.44
C VAL A 139 -3.24 4.01 5.93
N ALA A 140 -4.42 3.36 5.94
CA ALA A 140 -4.54 1.96 6.31
C ALA A 140 -3.85 1.02 5.30
N VAL A 141 -3.99 1.29 4.00
CA VAL A 141 -3.25 0.55 2.96
C VAL A 141 -1.75 0.78 3.08
N SER A 142 -1.30 2.02 3.34
CA SER A 142 0.12 2.35 3.58
C SER A 142 0.68 1.55 4.77
N HIS A 143 -0.08 1.43 5.85
CA HIS A 143 0.28 0.58 6.98
C HIS A 143 0.44 -0.88 6.57
N SER A 144 -0.56 -1.44 5.85
CA SER A 144 -0.49 -2.82 5.36
C SER A 144 0.70 -3.06 4.43
N LEU A 145 0.99 -2.13 3.52
CA LEU A 145 2.15 -2.22 2.64
C LEU A 145 3.46 -2.30 3.44
N LEU A 146 3.61 -1.46 4.47
CA LEU A 146 4.82 -1.46 5.30
C LEU A 146 4.95 -2.75 6.13
N VAL A 147 3.85 -3.29 6.64
CA VAL A 147 3.82 -4.59 7.33
C VAL A 147 4.25 -5.73 6.38
N VAL A 148 3.80 -5.68 5.13
CA VAL A 148 4.22 -6.64 4.10
C VAL A 148 5.72 -6.51 3.83
N CYS A 149 6.24 -5.28 3.65
CA CYS A 149 7.69 -5.05 3.49
C CYS A 149 8.49 -5.65 4.66
N TYR A 150 8.05 -5.43 5.91
CA TYR A 150 8.70 -5.98 7.09
C TYR A 150 8.83 -7.51 7.02
N TYR A 151 7.72 -8.22 6.76
CA TYR A 151 7.75 -9.67 6.73
C TYR A 151 8.48 -10.23 5.50
N MET A 152 8.40 -9.57 4.34
CA MET A 152 9.16 -10.00 3.16
C MET A 152 10.67 -9.88 3.39
N LEU A 153 11.14 -8.78 3.97
CA LEU A 153 12.55 -8.59 4.30
C LEU A 153 13.01 -9.54 5.41
N GLN A 154 12.21 -9.72 6.47
CA GLN A 154 12.54 -10.59 7.59
C GLN A 154 12.63 -12.06 7.18
N ARG A 155 11.69 -12.52 6.35
CA ARG A 155 11.55 -13.94 5.96
C ARG A 155 12.20 -14.26 4.62
N LYS A 156 12.65 -13.24 3.89
CA LYS A 156 13.16 -13.36 2.51
C LYS A 156 12.21 -14.14 1.60
N CYS A 157 10.93 -13.80 1.65
CA CYS A 157 9.88 -14.48 0.89
C CYS A 157 9.26 -13.56 -0.15
N HIS A 158 8.79 -14.15 -1.25
CA HIS A 158 8.08 -13.46 -2.33
C HIS A 158 6.71 -12.97 -1.90
N PHE A 159 6.23 -11.91 -2.55
CA PHE A 159 4.90 -11.38 -2.34
C PHE A 159 3.82 -12.37 -2.80
N GLN A 160 2.81 -12.59 -1.96
CA GLN A 160 1.64 -13.37 -2.31
C GLN A 160 0.38 -12.53 -2.09
N ASP A 161 -0.35 -12.23 -3.17
CA ASP A 161 -1.61 -11.50 -3.06
C ASP A 161 -2.71 -12.42 -2.55
N LEU A 162 -3.39 -12.01 -1.48
CA LEU A 162 -4.51 -12.75 -0.89
C LEU A 162 -5.78 -12.68 -1.75
N GLY A 163 -5.76 -11.83 -2.80
CA GLY A 163 -6.85 -11.67 -3.75
C GLY A 163 -8.01 -10.78 -3.27
N VAL A 164 -8.83 -10.38 -4.22
CA VAL A 164 -9.96 -9.45 -3.99
C VAL A 164 -11.04 -10.05 -3.08
N ASN A 165 -11.21 -11.36 -3.11
CA ASN A 165 -12.27 -12.09 -2.38
C ASN A 165 -11.87 -12.44 -0.93
N TYR A 166 -10.66 -12.08 -0.48
CA TYR A 166 -10.16 -12.42 0.85
C TYR A 166 -11.14 -12.06 1.98
N PHE A 167 -11.67 -10.84 1.95
CA PHE A 167 -12.59 -10.36 3.00
C PHE A 167 -13.97 -11.03 2.94
N ASP A 168 -14.41 -11.42 1.76
CA ASP A 168 -15.68 -12.10 1.56
C ASP A 168 -15.59 -13.56 2.05
N GLN A 169 -14.46 -14.22 1.78
CA GLN A 169 -14.18 -15.56 2.30
C GLN A 169 -14.06 -15.54 3.83
N LEU A 170 -13.35 -14.58 4.40
CA LEU A 170 -13.16 -14.44 5.84
C LEU A 170 -14.48 -14.26 6.62
N ASN A 171 -15.49 -13.63 6.00
CA ASN A 171 -16.77 -13.32 6.63
C ASN A 171 -17.96 -13.91 5.85
N HIS A 172 -17.76 -15.00 5.12
CA HIS A 172 -18.73 -15.59 4.20
C HIS A 172 -20.13 -15.75 4.81
N GLU A 173 -20.26 -16.40 5.95
CA GLU A 173 -21.57 -16.62 6.59
C GLU A 173 -22.27 -15.30 6.99
N LYS A 174 -21.50 -14.33 7.50
CA LYS A 174 -22.05 -13.03 7.91
C LYS A 174 -22.54 -12.24 6.70
N LEU A 175 -21.78 -12.31 5.61
CA LEU A 175 -22.11 -11.66 4.36
C LEU A 175 -23.35 -12.28 3.71
N THR A 176 -23.41 -13.59 3.68
CA THR A 176 -24.57 -14.36 3.19
C THR A 176 -25.84 -13.99 3.96
N ARG A 177 -25.80 -14.04 5.30
CA ARG A 177 -26.94 -13.63 6.14
C ARG A 177 -27.36 -12.18 5.90
N TYR A 178 -26.41 -11.27 5.69
CA TYR A 178 -26.67 -9.88 5.38
C TYR A 178 -27.42 -9.74 4.05
N PHE A 179 -26.96 -10.37 2.98
CA PHE A 179 -27.61 -10.29 1.67
C PHE A 179 -28.99 -10.95 1.65
N VAL A 180 -29.16 -12.10 2.27
CA VAL A 180 -30.46 -12.74 2.43
C VAL A 180 -31.45 -11.81 3.11
N LYS A 181 -31.06 -11.23 4.26
CA LYS A 181 -31.91 -10.30 5.00
C LYS A 181 -32.26 -9.07 4.17
N ARG A 182 -31.33 -8.55 3.38
CA ARG A 182 -31.55 -7.36 2.53
C ARG A 182 -32.51 -7.68 1.37
N LEU A 183 -32.36 -8.83 0.70
CA LEU A 183 -33.25 -9.27 -0.37
C LEU A 183 -34.67 -9.57 0.15
N THR A 184 -34.79 -10.20 1.31
CA THR A 184 -36.09 -10.44 1.95
C THR A 184 -36.82 -9.14 2.29
N ARG A 185 -36.12 -8.10 2.75
CA ARG A 185 -36.69 -6.76 2.98
C ARG A 185 -37.19 -6.07 1.69
N LEU A 186 -36.58 -6.42 0.54
CA LEU A 186 -37.01 -5.92 -0.78
C LEU A 186 -38.16 -6.74 -1.37
N GLY A 187 -38.70 -7.70 -0.60
CA GLY A 187 -39.86 -8.50 -1.03
C GLY A 187 -39.51 -9.79 -1.77
N HIS A 188 -38.24 -10.18 -1.82
CA HIS A 188 -37.81 -11.41 -2.51
C HIS A 188 -37.77 -12.62 -1.55
N LYS A 189 -38.28 -13.76 -2.00
CA LYS A 189 -38.06 -15.05 -1.33
C LYS A 189 -36.70 -15.59 -1.79
N VAL A 190 -35.75 -15.76 -0.83
CA VAL A 190 -34.39 -16.16 -1.13
C VAL A 190 -34.19 -17.61 -0.73
N THR A 191 -33.78 -18.44 -1.68
CA THR A 191 -33.35 -19.83 -1.44
C THR A 191 -31.89 -19.93 -1.85
N LEU A 192 -31.03 -20.41 -0.94
CA LEU A 192 -29.60 -20.59 -1.19
C LEU A 192 -29.33 -22.03 -1.57
N GLN A 193 -28.60 -22.23 -2.66
CA GLN A 193 -28.06 -23.53 -3.04
C GLN A 193 -26.53 -23.40 -3.10
N PRO A 194 -25.77 -24.29 -2.43
CA PRO A 194 -24.31 -24.27 -2.54
C PRO A 194 -23.91 -24.59 -3.98
N CYS A 195 -23.10 -23.72 -4.60
CA CYS A 195 -22.44 -24.10 -5.84
C CYS A 195 -21.33 -25.11 -5.54
N PRO A 196 -21.18 -26.18 -6.34
CA PRO A 196 -20.01 -27.02 -6.26
C PRO A 196 -18.77 -26.15 -6.45
N ALA A 197 -17.78 -26.30 -5.55
CA ALA A 197 -16.53 -25.59 -5.66
C ALA A 197 -15.93 -25.84 -7.05
N ALA A 198 -15.64 -24.75 -7.80
CA ALA A 198 -14.86 -24.88 -9.01
C ALA A 198 -13.51 -25.48 -8.63
N ALA A 199 -13.24 -26.65 -9.20
CA ALA A 199 -11.99 -27.38 -9.01
C ALA A 199 -10.83 -26.64 -9.64
#